data_58c2f00cab92b7ca8c22592a3e141442
#
_entry.id   58c2f00cab92b7ca8c22592a3e141442
#
_cell.length_a   1.000
_cell.length_b   1.000
_cell.length_c   1.000
_cell.angle_alpha   90.00
_cell.angle_beta   90.00
_cell.angle_gamma   90.00
#
_symmetry.space_group_name_H-M   'P 1'
#
loop_
_entity.id
_entity.type
_entity.pdbx_description
1 polymer ?
#
loop_
_entity_poly.entity_id
_entity_poly.type
_entity_poly.pdbx_seq_one_letter_code
_entity_poly.pdbx_strand_id
1 'polypeptide(L)'
;MKLKKNDSINENYIDVIYDEKSKPLTDYPYKLTAYLIQKLNISQNSKLLDVGCGRGDFLNGFISSGCDGYGIDFTNAAKEYCKDAKLFQADIENNGMPFEDNFFDVIFSKSVIEHFHDPDILIKECKRCLKPGGLIIVMAPSWEHNYRIYFEDYTHRTPFMKSSMKDILDMHGFEKIKVSFFKQLPILWSSWRLLFGPISYFTQIFIPRFFSAKFKWVRFSREVMLMGVASKPK
;
A
#
# COMPACT_ATOMS: atom_id res chain seq x y z
N MET A 1 7.47 26.17 -22.24
CA MET A 1 8.72 26.08 -21.47
C MET A 1 8.58 24.84 -20.58
N LYS A 2 9.12 23.69 -21.01
CA LYS A 2 9.08 22.44 -20.21
C LYS A 2 10.11 22.60 -19.09
N LEU A 3 9.67 22.73 -17.86
CA LEU A 3 10.53 22.61 -16.69
C LEU A 3 11.15 21.22 -16.72
N LYS A 4 12.48 21.13 -16.84
CA LYS A 4 13.22 19.90 -16.57
C LYS A 4 12.96 19.54 -15.11
N LYS A 5 12.16 18.50 -14.85
CA LYS A 5 11.96 17.93 -13.54
C LYS A 5 13.32 17.40 -13.06
N ASN A 6 13.73 17.81 -11.88
CA ASN A 6 15.02 17.47 -11.28
C ASN A 6 15.08 15.95 -11.01
N ASP A 7 15.74 15.20 -11.90
CA ASP A 7 15.98 13.74 -11.72
C ASP A 7 16.73 13.44 -10.41
N SER A 8 17.51 14.39 -9.88
CA SER A 8 18.28 14.24 -8.64
C SER A 8 17.44 14.18 -7.35
N ILE A 9 16.23 14.76 -7.32
CA ILE A 9 15.34 14.66 -6.13
C ILE A 9 14.79 13.24 -5.99
N ASN A 10 14.60 12.56 -7.10
CA ASN A 10 14.02 11.24 -7.16
C ASN A 10 14.99 10.14 -6.71
N GLU A 11 16.28 10.26 -7.04
CA GLU A 11 17.31 9.32 -6.59
C GLU A 11 17.56 9.42 -5.08
N ASN A 12 17.61 10.63 -4.54
CA ASN A 12 17.82 10.85 -3.11
C ASN A 12 16.60 10.47 -2.23
N TYR A 13 15.38 10.36 -2.80
CA TYR A 13 14.18 10.01 -2.04
C TYR A 13 14.31 8.64 -1.37
N ILE A 14 14.86 7.67 -2.08
CA ILE A 14 15.04 6.31 -1.55
C ILE A 14 16.08 6.28 -0.45
N ASP A 15 17.22 6.92 -0.64
CA ASP A 15 18.30 6.95 0.34
C ASP A 15 17.87 7.60 1.66
N VAL A 16 16.96 8.58 1.58
CA VAL A 16 16.43 9.28 2.76
C VAL A 16 15.26 8.52 3.41
N ILE A 17 14.34 7.97 2.61
CA ILE A 17 13.09 7.36 3.12
C ILE A 17 13.26 5.87 3.42
N TYR A 18 14.14 5.15 2.69
CA TYR A 18 14.37 3.71 2.82
C TYR A 18 15.76 3.35 3.37
N ASP A 19 16.42 4.29 4.07
CA ASP A 19 17.65 3.96 4.82
C ASP A 19 17.42 2.76 5.74
N GLU A 20 18.26 1.74 5.64
CA GLU A 20 18.15 0.49 6.41
C GLU A 20 18.22 0.71 7.92
N LYS A 21 18.85 1.81 8.38
CA LYS A 21 18.88 2.16 9.82
C LYS A 21 17.53 2.65 10.32
N SER A 22 16.81 3.41 9.48
CA SER A 22 15.49 3.97 9.80
C SER A 22 14.35 2.99 9.48
N LYS A 23 14.49 2.21 8.40
CA LYS A 23 13.54 1.18 7.95
C LYS A 23 14.24 -0.17 7.72
N PRO A 24 14.61 -0.90 8.78
CA PRO A 24 15.26 -2.20 8.64
C PRO A 24 14.33 -3.20 7.95
N LEU A 25 14.92 -4.16 7.26
CA LEU A 25 14.19 -5.32 6.73
C LEU A 25 13.52 -6.07 7.88
N THR A 26 12.25 -6.41 7.72
CA THR A 26 11.46 -7.11 8.74
C THR A 26 10.62 -8.21 8.11
N ASP A 27 10.07 -9.10 8.93
CA ASP A 27 9.14 -10.15 8.51
C ASP A 27 7.68 -9.64 8.33
N TYR A 28 7.44 -8.37 8.65
CA TYR A 28 6.10 -7.77 8.57
C TYR A 28 5.50 -7.83 7.17
N PRO A 29 6.21 -7.49 6.07
CA PRO A 29 5.68 -7.60 4.72
C PRO A 29 5.22 -9.02 4.38
N TYR A 30 6.01 -10.04 4.72
CA TYR A 30 5.65 -11.45 4.50
C TYR A 30 4.40 -11.86 5.29
N LYS A 31 4.28 -11.42 6.54
CA LYS A 31 3.08 -11.68 7.35
C LYS A 31 1.84 -11.01 6.78
N LEU A 32 1.97 -9.76 6.30
CA LEU A 32 0.85 -9.04 5.71
C LEU A 32 0.38 -9.70 4.40
N THR A 33 1.30 -10.02 3.51
CA THR A 33 0.97 -10.61 2.21
C THR A 33 0.34 -12.01 2.38
N ALA A 34 0.89 -12.85 3.24
CA ALA A 34 0.28 -14.14 3.59
C ALA A 34 -1.14 -13.99 4.14
N TYR A 35 -1.35 -13.03 5.03
CA TYR A 35 -2.68 -12.71 5.55
C TYR A 35 -3.64 -12.26 4.45
N LEU A 36 -3.20 -11.38 3.54
CA LEU A 36 -4.04 -10.88 2.44
C LEU A 36 -4.41 -12.01 1.46
N ILE A 37 -3.45 -12.85 1.10
CA ILE A 37 -3.65 -14.02 0.24
C ILE A 37 -4.73 -14.93 0.83
N GLN A 38 -4.59 -15.30 2.09
CA GLN A 38 -5.56 -16.15 2.77
C GLN A 38 -6.93 -15.49 2.89
N LYS A 39 -6.97 -14.23 3.32
CA LYS A 39 -8.22 -13.49 3.58
C LYS A 39 -9.04 -13.23 2.33
N LEU A 40 -8.36 -12.98 1.21
CA LEU A 40 -8.98 -12.58 -0.06
C LEU A 40 -9.02 -13.73 -1.07
N ASN A 41 -8.57 -14.92 -0.68
CA ASN A 41 -8.52 -16.12 -1.53
C ASN A 41 -7.76 -15.86 -2.85
N ILE A 42 -6.61 -15.17 -2.76
CA ILE A 42 -5.75 -14.92 -3.92
C ILE A 42 -5.11 -16.26 -4.33
N SER A 43 -5.32 -16.64 -5.59
CA SER A 43 -4.81 -17.93 -6.10
C SER A 43 -3.30 -17.91 -6.29
N GLN A 44 -2.65 -19.07 -6.16
CA GLN A 44 -1.28 -19.25 -6.61
C GLN A 44 -1.16 -18.97 -8.12
N ASN A 45 -0.02 -18.50 -8.54
CA ASN A 45 0.28 -18.07 -9.92
C ASN A 45 -0.56 -16.88 -10.42
N SER A 46 -1.33 -16.21 -9.53
CA SER A 46 -1.97 -14.94 -9.90
C SER A 46 -0.92 -13.93 -10.34
N LYS A 47 -1.14 -13.28 -11.48
CA LYS A 47 -0.34 -12.12 -11.89
C LYS A 47 -0.69 -10.96 -10.97
N LEU A 48 0.25 -10.58 -10.12
CA LEU A 48 0.06 -9.53 -9.12
C LEU A 48 0.99 -8.37 -9.40
N LEU A 49 0.41 -7.16 -9.44
CA LEU A 49 1.17 -5.91 -9.51
C LEU A 49 1.21 -5.23 -8.14
N ASP A 50 2.42 -4.93 -7.67
CA ASP A 50 2.67 -4.05 -6.53
C ASP A 50 2.97 -2.64 -7.07
N VAL A 51 2.02 -1.71 -6.87
CA VAL A 51 2.12 -0.33 -7.33
C VAL A 51 2.74 0.53 -6.26
N GLY A 52 3.84 1.21 -6.60
CA GLY A 52 4.70 1.90 -5.65
C GLY A 52 5.48 0.89 -4.80
N CYS A 53 6.07 -0.11 -5.45
CA CYS A 53 6.71 -1.23 -4.75
C CYS A 53 7.95 -0.83 -3.93
N GLY A 54 8.50 0.36 -4.12
CA GLY A 54 9.66 0.87 -3.40
C GLY A 54 10.84 -0.09 -3.48
N ARG A 55 11.25 -0.63 -2.33
CA ARG A 55 12.31 -1.62 -2.20
C ARG A 55 11.86 -3.06 -2.55
N GLY A 56 10.58 -3.29 -2.77
CA GLY A 56 10.02 -4.61 -3.10
C GLY A 56 9.69 -5.49 -1.90
N ASP A 57 9.62 -4.94 -0.69
CA ASP A 57 9.40 -5.71 0.55
C ASP A 57 8.09 -6.52 0.51
N PHE A 58 6.99 -5.90 0.08
CA PHE A 58 5.68 -6.56 -0.05
C PHE A 58 5.63 -7.46 -1.29
N LEU A 59 6.24 -7.02 -2.39
CA LEU A 59 6.33 -7.80 -3.62
C LEU A 59 7.01 -9.14 -3.38
N ASN A 60 8.15 -9.16 -2.66
CA ASN A 60 8.82 -10.39 -2.23
C ASN A 60 7.91 -11.30 -1.39
N GLY A 61 7.09 -10.72 -0.53
CA GLY A 61 6.14 -11.48 0.27
C GLY A 61 5.04 -12.15 -0.57
N PHE A 62 4.53 -11.49 -1.60
CA PHE A 62 3.58 -12.07 -2.54
C PHE A 62 4.21 -13.16 -3.41
N ILE A 63 5.44 -12.93 -3.93
CA ILE A 63 6.18 -13.93 -4.73
C ILE A 63 6.46 -15.18 -3.87
N SER A 64 6.93 -15.01 -2.65
CA SER A 64 7.19 -16.13 -1.71
C SER A 64 5.93 -16.94 -1.40
N SER A 65 4.75 -16.34 -1.57
CA SER A 65 3.46 -17.00 -1.40
C SER A 65 2.89 -17.58 -2.70
N GLY A 66 3.68 -17.56 -3.80
CA GLY A 66 3.35 -18.22 -5.07
C GLY A 66 2.69 -17.32 -6.12
N CYS A 67 2.69 -16.00 -5.98
CA CYS A 67 2.22 -15.08 -7.01
C CYS A 67 3.28 -14.86 -8.11
N ASP A 68 2.85 -14.63 -9.36
CA ASP A 68 3.68 -14.10 -10.43
C ASP A 68 3.79 -12.58 -10.27
N GLY A 69 4.90 -12.12 -9.65
CA GLY A 69 5.05 -10.78 -9.14
C GLY A 69 5.59 -9.77 -10.15
N TYR A 70 4.88 -8.65 -10.25
CA TYR A 70 5.27 -7.46 -11.01
C TYR A 70 5.34 -6.28 -10.04
N GLY A 71 6.35 -5.44 -10.18
CA GLY A 71 6.50 -4.22 -9.40
C GLY A 71 6.63 -3.00 -10.30
N ILE A 72 5.97 -1.91 -9.94
CA ILE A 72 6.15 -0.63 -10.59
C ILE A 72 6.41 0.44 -9.53
N ASP A 73 7.45 1.23 -9.75
CA ASP A 73 7.78 2.36 -8.91
C ASP A 73 8.40 3.46 -9.77
N PHE A 74 8.43 4.66 -9.27
CA PHE A 74 9.11 5.72 -9.98
C PHE A 74 10.65 5.67 -9.79
N THR A 75 11.12 4.83 -8.87
CA THR A 75 12.52 4.55 -8.62
C THR A 75 12.90 3.11 -9.02
N ASN A 76 14.18 2.81 -9.04
CA ASN A 76 14.70 1.48 -9.36
C ASN A 76 15.16 0.66 -8.14
N ALA A 77 14.83 1.07 -6.91
CA ALA A 77 15.36 0.46 -5.70
C ALA A 77 15.04 -1.03 -5.56
N ALA A 78 13.87 -1.47 -6.04
CA ALA A 78 13.49 -2.88 -5.96
C ALA A 78 14.47 -3.82 -6.70
N LYS A 79 15.24 -3.35 -7.68
CA LYS A 79 16.19 -4.19 -8.45
C LYS A 79 17.24 -4.85 -7.58
N GLU A 80 17.63 -4.23 -6.48
CA GLU A 80 18.63 -4.76 -5.57
C GLU A 80 18.05 -5.86 -4.66
N TYR A 81 16.79 -5.71 -4.24
CA TYR A 81 16.18 -6.52 -3.18
C TYR A 81 15.16 -7.55 -3.69
N CYS A 82 14.65 -7.40 -4.92
CA CYS A 82 13.57 -8.24 -5.46
C CYS A 82 13.94 -8.82 -6.83
N LYS A 83 14.79 -9.84 -6.82
CA LYS A 83 15.40 -10.41 -8.04
C LYS A 83 14.44 -11.28 -8.87
N ASP A 84 13.43 -11.87 -8.22
CA ASP A 84 12.47 -12.78 -8.86
C ASP A 84 11.24 -12.05 -9.42
N ALA A 85 11.20 -10.70 -9.29
CA ALA A 85 10.11 -9.89 -9.79
C ALA A 85 10.39 -9.31 -11.18
N LYS A 86 9.32 -9.02 -11.90
CA LYS A 86 9.33 -8.23 -13.14
C LYS A 86 9.13 -6.76 -12.78
N LEU A 87 10.23 -5.98 -12.83
CA LEU A 87 10.27 -4.62 -12.31
C LEU A 87 10.23 -3.57 -13.43
N PHE A 88 9.39 -2.56 -13.24
CA PHE A 88 9.17 -1.46 -14.17
C PHE A 88 9.37 -0.13 -13.45
N GLN A 89 10.00 0.81 -14.13
CA GLN A 89 10.14 2.18 -13.64
C GLN A 89 9.23 3.10 -14.44
N ALA A 90 8.32 3.81 -13.77
CA ALA A 90 7.45 4.78 -14.40
C ALA A 90 6.94 5.85 -13.42
N ASP A 91 6.76 7.04 -13.93
CA ASP A 91 5.98 8.11 -13.30
C ASP A 91 4.51 7.92 -13.72
N ILE A 92 3.75 7.24 -12.89
CA ILE A 92 2.37 6.85 -13.20
C ILE A 92 1.47 8.08 -13.41
N GLU A 93 1.69 9.14 -12.62
CA GLU A 93 0.87 10.34 -12.66
C GLU A 93 1.02 11.09 -14.01
N ASN A 94 2.21 11.06 -14.61
CA ASN A 94 2.48 11.75 -15.87
C ASN A 94 2.43 10.86 -17.12
N ASN A 95 2.73 9.56 -16.99
CA ASN A 95 2.92 8.66 -18.13
C ASN A 95 1.99 7.43 -18.12
N GLY A 96 1.20 7.24 -17.06
CA GLY A 96 0.41 6.02 -16.86
C GLY A 96 1.27 4.79 -16.56
N MET A 97 0.64 3.61 -16.59
CA MET A 97 1.31 2.32 -16.37
C MET A 97 1.65 1.65 -17.70
N PRO A 98 2.89 1.12 -17.90
CA PRO A 98 3.34 0.51 -19.16
C PRO A 98 2.84 -0.94 -19.30
N PHE A 99 1.59 -1.19 -18.98
CA PHE A 99 0.97 -2.51 -19.07
C PHE A 99 -0.26 -2.48 -19.98
N GLU A 100 -0.54 -3.64 -20.57
CA GLU A 100 -1.74 -3.85 -21.36
C GLU A 100 -3.00 -3.81 -20.49
N ASP A 101 -4.15 -3.55 -21.12
CA ASP A 101 -5.45 -3.66 -20.50
C ASP A 101 -5.72 -5.11 -20.08
N ASN A 102 -6.39 -5.31 -18.95
CA ASN A 102 -6.83 -6.62 -18.48
C ASN A 102 -5.69 -7.65 -18.28
N PHE A 103 -4.55 -7.20 -17.78
CA PHE A 103 -3.37 -8.05 -17.64
C PHE A 103 -3.23 -8.73 -16.26
N PHE A 104 -3.59 -8.02 -15.18
CA PHE A 104 -3.38 -8.48 -13.81
C PHE A 104 -4.63 -9.12 -13.20
N ASP A 105 -4.42 -10.16 -12.40
CA ASP A 105 -5.45 -10.78 -11.57
C ASP A 105 -5.66 -9.97 -10.28
N VAL A 106 -4.56 -9.41 -9.74
CA VAL A 106 -4.56 -8.62 -8.50
C VAL A 106 -3.66 -7.41 -8.67
N ILE A 107 -4.13 -6.26 -8.18
CA ILE A 107 -3.29 -5.07 -8.00
C ILE A 107 -3.29 -4.70 -6.52
N PHE A 108 -2.11 -4.57 -5.96
CA PHE A 108 -1.85 -4.12 -4.60
C PHE A 108 -1.15 -2.77 -4.63
N SER A 109 -1.56 -1.86 -3.76
CA SER A 109 -0.92 -0.56 -3.56
C SER A 109 -0.99 -0.18 -2.09
N LYS A 110 0.15 0.12 -1.48
CA LYS A 110 0.20 0.48 -0.07
C LYS A 110 1.08 1.70 0.15
N SER A 111 0.52 2.73 0.75
CA SER A 111 1.17 4.02 1.03
C SER A 111 1.70 4.68 -0.25
N VAL A 112 0.81 4.86 -1.23
CA VAL A 112 1.10 5.42 -2.54
C VAL A 112 0.05 6.45 -2.96
N ILE A 113 -1.24 6.12 -2.85
CA ILE A 113 -2.34 6.97 -3.34
C ILE A 113 -2.36 8.34 -2.66
N GLU A 114 -1.91 8.43 -1.40
CA GLU A 114 -1.81 9.67 -0.63
C GLU A 114 -0.77 10.66 -1.17
N HIS A 115 0.16 10.19 -2.01
CA HIS A 115 1.21 11.02 -2.61
C HIS A 115 0.80 11.64 -3.95
N PHE A 116 -0.27 11.14 -4.58
CA PHE A 116 -0.76 11.65 -5.85
C PHE A 116 -1.43 13.02 -5.69
N HIS A 117 -1.17 13.91 -6.64
CA HIS A 117 -1.92 15.17 -6.79
C HIS A 117 -3.33 14.88 -7.29
N ASP A 118 -3.46 13.93 -8.22
CA ASP A 118 -4.70 13.43 -8.76
C ASP A 118 -4.80 11.90 -8.54
N PRO A 119 -5.39 11.44 -7.43
CA PRO A 119 -5.56 10.01 -7.15
C PRO A 119 -6.42 9.26 -8.18
N ASP A 120 -7.29 9.98 -8.92
CA ASP A 120 -8.13 9.38 -9.96
C ASP A 120 -7.28 8.71 -11.06
N ILE A 121 -6.11 9.29 -11.39
CA ILE A 121 -5.16 8.73 -12.35
C ILE A 121 -4.72 7.33 -11.92
N LEU A 122 -4.33 7.17 -10.65
CA LEU A 122 -3.90 5.87 -10.12
C LEU A 122 -5.01 4.83 -10.20
N ILE A 123 -6.21 5.18 -9.73
CA ILE A 123 -7.35 4.25 -9.69
C ILE A 123 -7.82 3.87 -11.09
N LYS A 124 -7.83 4.82 -12.02
CA LYS A 124 -8.14 4.59 -13.43
C LYS A 124 -7.15 3.62 -14.10
N GLU A 125 -5.86 3.83 -13.90
CA GLU A 125 -4.82 2.95 -14.45
C GLU A 125 -4.87 1.55 -13.82
N CYS A 126 -5.09 1.47 -12.51
CA CYS A 126 -5.32 0.18 -11.85
C CYS A 126 -6.52 -0.56 -12.45
N LYS A 127 -7.64 0.14 -12.64
CA LYS A 127 -8.82 -0.48 -13.27
C LYS A 127 -8.57 -0.93 -14.70
N ARG A 128 -7.84 -0.13 -15.50
CA ARG A 128 -7.48 -0.48 -16.88
C ARG A 128 -6.68 -1.78 -16.92
N CYS A 129 -5.64 -1.87 -16.10
CA CYS A 129 -4.72 -3.00 -16.09
C CYS A 129 -5.28 -4.26 -15.42
N LEU A 130 -6.32 -4.16 -14.57
CA LEU A 130 -6.99 -5.32 -13.98
C LEU A 130 -7.83 -6.08 -15.01
N LYS A 131 -7.80 -7.40 -14.93
CA LYS A 131 -8.75 -8.28 -15.64
C LYS A 131 -10.18 -8.07 -15.14
N PRO A 132 -11.21 -8.33 -15.98
CA PRO A 132 -12.59 -8.46 -15.51
C PRO A 132 -12.66 -9.46 -14.35
N GLY A 133 -13.28 -9.06 -13.23
CA GLY A 133 -13.31 -9.84 -12.00
C GLY A 133 -12.03 -9.76 -11.14
N GLY A 134 -10.98 -9.10 -11.62
CA GLY A 134 -9.72 -8.90 -10.89
C GLY A 134 -9.89 -8.02 -9.65
N LEU A 135 -8.97 -8.17 -8.71
CA LEU A 135 -9.04 -7.58 -7.37
C LEU A 135 -8.08 -6.40 -7.23
N ILE A 136 -8.56 -5.28 -6.71
CA ILE A 136 -7.72 -4.17 -6.23
C ILE A 136 -7.67 -4.15 -4.70
N ILE A 137 -6.48 -3.92 -4.15
CA ILE A 137 -6.23 -3.74 -2.72
C ILE A 137 -5.46 -2.43 -2.57
N VAL A 138 -6.10 -1.40 -2.01
CA VAL A 138 -5.47 -0.10 -1.77
C VAL A 138 -5.39 0.14 -0.27
N MET A 139 -4.18 0.43 0.22
CA MET A 139 -3.96 0.76 1.62
C MET A 139 -3.31 2.14 1.75
N ALA A 140 -3.94 3.02 2.53
CA ALA A 140 -3.47 4.38 2.78
C ALA A 140 -3.59 4.73 4.28
N PRO A 141 -2.79 5.68 4.81
CA PRO A 141 -2.97 6.17 6.18
C PRO A 141 -4.38 6.73 6.37
N SER A 142 -5.09 6.29 7.41
CA SER A 142 -6.39 6.86 7.77
C SER A 142 -6.20 8.29 8.28
N TRP A 143 -6.75 9.29 7.59
CA TRP A 143 -6.74 10.67 8.07
C TRP A 143 -7.34 10.80 9.47
N GLU A 144 -8.47 10.15 9.73
CA GLU A 144 -9.19 10.19 11.01
C GLU A 144 -8.30 9.82 12.22
N HIS A 145 -7.32 8.93 12.01
CA HIS A 145 -6.45 8.44 13.09
C HIS A 145 -5.07 9.09 13.09
N ASN A 146 -4.62 9.58 11.92
CA ASN A 146 -3.25 10.04 11.72
C ASN A 146 -3.13 11.56 11.46
N TYR A 147 -4.21 12.34 11.50
CA TYR A 147 -4.22 13.75 11.10
C TYR A 147 -3.12 14.60 11.75
N ARG A 148 -2.70 14.26 12.98
CA ARG A 148 -1.66 15.02 13.70
C ARG A 148 -0.25 14.78 13.18
N ILE A 149 -0.01 13.66 12.49
CA ILE A 149 1.30 13.28 11.95
C ILE A 149 1.28 13.10 10.44
N TYR A 150 0.13 13.29 9.81
CA TYR A 150 -0.05 12.98 8.40
C TYR A 150 0.93 13.73 7.52
N PHE A 151 1.13 15.00 7.79
CA PHE A 151 2.06 15.87 7.07
C PHE A 151 3.48 15.93 7.68
N GLU A 152 3.83 15.03 8.63
CA GLU A 152 5.23 14.79 8.97
C GLU A 152 5.99 14.22 7.75
N ASP A 153 5.27 13.47 6.89
CA ASP A 153 5.72 13.21 5.52
C ASP A 153 5.25 14.34 4.61
N TYR A 154 6.17 15.21 4.21
CA TYR A 154 5.87 16.39 3.38
C TYR A 154 5.38 16.04 1.96
N THR A 155 5.54 14.78 1.54
CA THR A 155 5.12 14.29 0.22
C THR A 155 3.65 13.87 0.19
N HIS A 156 2.98 13.73 1.34
CA HIS A 156 1.56 13.49 1.39
C HIS A 156 0.77 14.67 0.80
N ARG A 157 -0.18 14.38 -0.07
CA ARG A 157 -1.01 15.35 -0.81
C ARG A 157 -2.48 15.19 -0.46
N THR A 158 -3.00 13.97 -0.65
CA THR A 158 -4.43 13.69 -0.56
C THR A 158 -4.74 12.84 0.67
N PRO A 159 -5.39 13.41 1.71
CA PRO A 159 -5.80 12.64 2.87
C PRO A 159 -7.06 11.82 2.57
N PHE A 160 -7.04 10.55 2.96
CA PHE A 160 -8.17 9.65 2.80
C PHE A 160 -8.88 9.36 4.11
N MET A 161 -10.22 9.42 4.05
CA MET A 161 -11.14 8.90 5.04
C MET A 161 -11.78 7.61 4.49
N LYS A 162 -12.49 6.88 5.35
CA LYS A 162 -13.16 5.65 4.92
C LYS A 162 -14.21 5.90 3.82
N SER A 163 -14.93 7.02 3.89
CA SER A 163 -15.89 7.43 2.86
C SER A 163 -15.20 7.77 1.56
N SER A 164 -14.21 8.67 1.56
CA SER A 164 -13.54 9.10 0.33
C SER A 164 -12.78 7.97 -0.38
N MET A 165 -12.21 7.00 0.37
CA MET A 165 -11.64 5.78 -0.21
C MET A 165 -12.71 4.91 -0.88
N LYS A 166 -13.92 4.84 -0.31
CA LYS A 166 -15.04 4.14 -0.93
C LYS A 166 -15.51 4.87 -2.18
N ASP A 167 -15.67 6.19 -2.08
CA ASP A 167 -16.23 7.02 -3.15
C ASP A 167 -15.34 7.00 -4.41
N ILE A 168 -14.01 7.12 -4.25
CA ILE A 168 -13.10 7.06 -5.40
C ILE A 168 -13.17 5.70 -6.11
N LEU A 169 -13.27 4.58 -5.39
CA LEU A 169 -13.43 3.26 -5.98
C LEU A 169 -14.78 3.11 -6.69
N ASP A 170 -15.87 3.65 -6.09
CA ASP A 170 -17.22 3.60 -6.64
C ASP A 170 -17.34 4.47 -7.90
N MET A 171 -16.81 5.70 -7.87
CA MET A 171 -16.79 6.62 -9.01
C MET A 171 -16.06 6.03 -10.22
N HIS A 172 -15.02 5.23 -10.00
CA HIS A 172 -14.34 4.49 -11.06
C HIS A 172 -15.04 3.18 -11.44
N GLY A 173 -16.25 2.90 -10.89
CA GLY A 173 -17.06 1.75 -11.25
C GLY A 173 -16.45 0.42 -10.85
N PHE A 174 -15.79 0.35 -9.70
CA PHE A 174 -15.48 -0.91 -9.03
C PHE A 174 -16.71 -1.46 -8.33
N GLU A 175 -16.76 -2.77 -8.16
CA GLU A 175 -17.84 -3.47 -7.47
C GLU A 175 -17.35 -4.15 -6.18
N LYS A 176 -18.29 -4.60 -5.34
CA LYS A 176 -18.01 -5.32 -4.08
C LYS A 176 -17.05 -4.58 -3.17
N ILE A 177 -17.14 -3.26 -3.17
CA ILE A 177 -16.24 -2.37 -2.44
C ILE A 177 -16.38 -2.59 -0.94
N LYS A 178 -15.27 -2.86 -0.26
CA LYS A 178 -15.16 -2.96 1.18
C LYS A 178 -14.02 -2.09 1.67
N VAL A 179 -14.30 -1.08 2.48
CA VAL A 179 -13.28 -0.23 3.11
C VAL A 179 -13.32 -0.44 4.62
N SER A 180 -12.19 -0.74 5.20
CA SER A 180 -12.06 -1.01 6.65
C SER A 180 -10.82 -0.34 7.23
N PHE A 181 -10.88 -0.03 8.53
CA PHE A 181 -9.68 0.32 9.27
C PHE A 181 -8.80 -0.91 9.47
N PHE A 182 -7.52 -0.74 9.27
CA PHE A 182 -6.53 -1.79 9.36
C PHE A 182 -5.40 -1.39 10.32
N LYS A 183 -5.26 -2.15 11.42
CA LYS A 183 -4.14 -1.99 12.35
C LYS A 183 -2.97 -2.86 11.92
N GLN A 184 -1.78 -2.29 11.86
CA GLN A 184 -0.56 -2.94 11.38
C GLN A 184 0.09 -3.85 12.44
N LEU A 185 -0.73 -4.49 13.29
CA LEU A 185 -0.31 -5.42 14.33
C LEU A 185 -0.74 -6.85 13.94
N PRO A 186 0.19 -7.74 13.54
CA PRO A 186 -0.15 -9.08 13.04
C PRO A 186 -0.98 -9.91 14.02
N ILE A 187 -0.78 -9.75 15.33
CA ILE A 187 -1.57 -10.46 16.36
C ILE A 187 -3.08 -10.14 16.25
N LEU A 188 -3.44 -8.96 15.73
CA LEU A 188 -4.85 -8.56 15.56
C LEU A 188 -5.49 -9.14 14.30
N TRP A 189 -4.75 -9.83 13.45
CA TRP A 189 -5.27 -10.44 12.22
C TRP A 189 -5.75 -11.88 12.43
N SER A 190 -5.46 -12.44 13.60
CA SER A 190 -5.86 -13.80 14.02
C SER A 190 -6.99 -13.77 15.07
N SER A 191 -7.37 -14.95 15.56
CA SER A 191 -8.34 -15.11 16.68
C SER A 191 -7.95 -14.37 17.95
N TRP A 192 -6.66 -14.11 18.16
CA TRP A 192 -6.14 -13.28 19.25
C TRP A 192 -6.63 -11.83 19.25
N ARG A 193 -7.28 -11.40 18.14
CA ARG A 193 -7.91 -10.06 18.06
C ARG A 193 -8.92 -9.81 19.17
N LEU A 194 -9.63 -10.84 19.61
CA LEU A 194 -10.62 -10.71 20.70
C LEU A 194 -9.97 -10.29 22.03
N LEU A 195 -8.76 -10.78 22.30
CA LEU A 195 -8.02 -10.44 23.51
C LEU A 195 -7.22 -9.14 23.37
N PHE A 196 -6.44 -9.02 22.29
CA PHE A 196 -5.51 -7.89 22.10
C PHE A 196 -6.15 -6.65 21.46
N GLY A 197 -7.33 -6.79 20.84
CA GLY A 197 -8.07 -5.66 20.28
C GLY A 197 -8.42 -4.60 21.32
N PRO A 198 -9.06 -4.94 22.43
CA PRO A 198 -9.34 -4.01 23.52
C PRO A 198 -8.07 -3.38 24.11
N ILE A 199 -6.99 -4.15 24.26
CA ILE A 199 -5.69 -3.65 24.75
C ILE A 199 -5.10 -2.62 23.77
N SER A 200 -5.13 -2.90 22.47
CA SER A 200 -4.68 -1.97 21.45
C SER A 200 -5.53 -0.69 21.41
N TYR A 201 -6.83 -0.80 21.63
CA TYR A 201 -7.73 0.37 21.73
C TYR A 201 -7.45 1.20 22.98
N PHE A 202 -7.27 0.55 24.12
CA PHE A 202 -6.85 1.22 25.37
C PHE A 202 -5.51 1.94 25.18
N THR A 203 -4.53 1.28 24.58
CA THR A 203 -3.22 1.88 24.26
C THR A 203 -3.38 3.14 23.39
N GLN A 204 -4.28 3.09 22.40
CA GLN A 204 -4.53 4.23 21.51
C GLN A 204 -5.07 5.46 22.26
N ILE A 205 -5.88 5.26 23.28
CA ILE A 205 -6.54 6.35 24.02
C ILE A 205 -5.65 6.88 25.15
N PHE A 206 -5.13 5.98 25.98
CA PHE A 206 -4.55 6.33 27.27
C PHE A 206 -3.01 6.42 27.29
N ILE A 207 -2.31 5.72 26.39
CA ILE A 207 -0.85 5.79 26.37
C ILE A 207 -0.39 7.05 25.62
N PRO A 208 0.43 7.93 26.21
CA PRO A 208 0.91 9.13 25.54
C PRO A 208 1.67 8.85 24.25
N ARG A 209 1.50 9.75 23.24
CA ARG A 209 2.03 9.55 21.90
C ARG A 209 3.56 9.49 21.82
N PHE A 210 4.27 10.19 22.70
CA PHE A 210 5.74 10.17 22.70
C PHE A 210 6.34 8.77 22.89
N PHE A 211 5.57 7.82 23.47
CA PHE A 211 5.98 6.42 23.52
C PHE A 211 5.96 5.70 22.17
N SER A 212 5.31 6.26 21.15
CA SER A 212 5.25 5.66 19.80
C SER A 212 6.63 5.55 19.16
N ALA A 213 7.54 6.47 19.44
CA ALA A 213 8.92 6.40 18.94
C ALA A 213 9.70 5.22 19.55
N LYS A 214 9.40 4.83 20.80
CA LYS A 214 10.13 3.79 21.53
C LYS A 214 9.50 2.40 21.41
N PHE A 215 8.17 2.30 21.32
CA PHE A 215 7.45 1.03 21.36
C PHE A 215 6.60 0.82 20.11
N LYS A 216 6.96 -0.17 19.29
CA LYS A 216 6.23 -0.56 18.07
C LYS A 216 4.74 -0.86 18.34
N TRP A 217 4.39 -1.48 19.48
CA TRP A 217 3.01 -1.73 19.87
C TRP A 217 2.21 -0.42 19.99
N VAL A 218 2.76 0.59 20.67
CA VAL A 218 2.09 1.90 20.84
C VAL A 218 1.93 2.57 19.48
N ARG A 219 2.99 2.57 18.67
CA ARG A 219 2.99 3.14 17.33
C ARG A 219 1.90 2.52 16.48
N PHE A 220 1.93 1.23 16.26
CA PHE A 220 1.00 0.53 15.36
C PHE A 220 -0.42 0.33 15.94
N SER A 221 -0.63 0.56 17.23
CA SER A 221 -1.98 0.72 17.77
C SER A 221 -2.64 2.03 17.35
N ARG A 222 -1.83 3.06 17.03
CA ARG A 222 -2.27 4.42 16.67
C ARG A 222 -2.25 4.70 15.17
N GLU A 223 -1.21 4.26 14.47
CA GLU A 223 -1.05 4.41 13.02
C GLU A 223 -1.98 3.43 12.29
N VAL A 224 -3.25 3.81 12.23
CA VAL A 224 -4.28 3.01 11.56
C VAL A 224 -4.27 3.31 10.07
N MET A 225 -4.30 2.27 9.26
CA MET A 225 -4.50 2.41 7.82
C MET A 225 -5.97 2.20 7.43
N LEU A 226 -6.34 2.72 6.29
CA LEU A 226 -7.50 2.26 5.52
C LEU A 226 -7.04 1.08 4.65
N MET A 227 -7.91 0.13 4.47
CA MET A 227 -7.77 -0.95 3.48
C MET A 227 -9.04 -0.99 2.65
N GLY A 228 -8.95 -0.52 1.43
CA GLY A 228 -9.96 -0.63 0.40
C GLY A 228 -9.72 -1.88 -0.44
N VAL A 229 -10.74 -2.71 -0.59
CA VAL A 229 -10.73 -3.91 -1.43
C VAL A 229 -11.95 -3.86 -2.34
N ALA A 230 -11.76 -4.04 -3.63
CA ALA A 230 -12.84 -3.99 -4.61
C ALA A 230 -12.52 -4.88 -5.82
N SER A 231 -13.51 -5.19 -6.65
CA SER A 231 -13.35 -5.99 -7.86
C SER A 231 -13.67 -5.14 -9.10
N LYS A 232 -12.93 -5.34 -10.19
CA LYS A 232 -13.35 -4.86 -11.50
C LYS A 232 -14.58 -5.66 -11.94
N PRO A 233 -15.64 -5.04 -12.49
CA PRO A 233 -16.77 -5.75 -13.08
C PRO A 233 -16.33 -6.81 -14.09
N LYS A 234 -17.17 -7.89 -14.23
CA LYS A 234 -16.92 -8.94 -15.21
C LYS A 234 -17.32 -8.50 -16.62
#